data_e9e51b9461768c8036e8c73c128f64e0
#
_entry.id   e9e51b9461768c8036e8c73c128f64e0
#
_cell.length_a   1.000
_cell.length_b   1.000
_cell.length_c   1.000
_cell.angle_alpha   90.00
_cell.angle_beta   90.00
_cell.angle_gamma   90.00
#
_symmetry.space_group_name_H-M   'P 1'
#
loop_
_entity.id
_entity.type
_entity.pdbx_description
1 polymer ?
#
loop_
_entity_poly.entity_id
_entity_poly.type
_entity_poly.pdbx_seq_one_letter_code
_entity_poly.pdbx_strand_id
1 'polypeptide(L)'
;MNAMTTIADRTKARQQDDDIVVAARQHLAHSDLFRGRLKLIQLNRADGRLVIHGRLPSFYLKQVLQTTLSEIDGITEIDNQVEVMWPNSE
;
A
#
# COMPACT_ATOMS: atom_id res chain seq x y z
N MET A 1 -4.67 -33.65 -12.19
CA MET A 1 -4.79 -32.52 -13.11
C MET A 1 -5.57 -31.36 -12.48
N ASN A 2 -6.76 -31.69 -11.98
CA ASN A 2 -7.58 -30.62 -11.39
C ASN A 2 -6.91 -29.92 -10.21
N ALA A 3 -6.18 -30.69 -9.41
CA ALA A 3 -5.50 -30.10 -8.26
C ALA A 3 -4.43 -29.10 -8.69
N MET A 4 -3.75 -29.41 -9.79
CA MET A 4 -2.73 -28.48 -10.30
C MET A 4 -3.36 -27.20 -10.81
N THR A 5 -4.50 -27.32 -11.49
CA THR A 5 -5.21 -26.15 -11.99
C THR A 5 -5.64 -25.25 -10.84
N THR A 6 -6.14 -25.86 -9.77
CA THR A 6 -6.57 -25.10 -8.60
C THR A 6 -5.39 -24.37 -7.96
N ILE A 7 -4.25 -25.02 -7.87
CA ILE A 7 -3.05 -24.41 -7.30
C ILE A 7 -2.60 -23.24 -8.17
N ALA A 8 -2.67 -23.39 -9.49
CA ALA A 8 -2.29 -22.33 -10.41
C ALA A 8 -3.18 -21.10 -10.23
N ASP A 9 -4.47 -21.32 -10.05
CA ASP A 9 -5.41 -20.22 -9.84
C ASP A 9 -5.10 -19.47 -8.57
N ARG A 10 -4.78 -20.18 -7.50
CA ARG A 10 -4.40 -19.54 -6.24
C ARG A 10 -3.12 -18.74 -6.39
N THR A 11 -2.18 -19.27 -7.14
CA THR A 11 -0.93 -18.56 -7.37
C THR A 11 -1.18 -17.26 -8.13
N LYS A 12 -2.07 -17.29 -9.12
CA LYS A 12 -2.43 -16.10 -9.86
C LYS A 12 -3.03 -15.04 -8.95
N ALA A 13 -3.94 -15.44 -8.07
CA ALA A 13 -4.58 -14.50 -7.16
C ALA A 13 -3.55 -13.85 -6.25
N ARG A 14 -2.62 -14.64 -5.72
CA ARG A 14 -1.56 -14.10 -4.87
C ARG A 14 -0.66 -13.17 -5.64
N GLN A 15 -0.34 -13.51 -6.87
CA GLN A 15 0.51 -12.66 -7.70
C GLN A 15 -0.14 -11.31 -7.97
N GLN A 16 -1.45 -11.30 -8.18
CA GLN A 16 -2.16 -10.04 -8.38
C GLN A 16 -2.08 -9.14 -7.15
N ASP A 17 -2.28 -9.72 -5.97
CA ASP A 17 -2.20 -8.96 -4.74
C ASP A 17 -0.78 -8.45 -4.52
N ASP A 18 0.21 -9.31 -4.74
CA ASP A 18 1.60 -8.91 -4.62
C ASP A 18 1.96 -7.85 -5.64
N ASP A 19 1.45 -7.98 -6.87
CA ASP A 19 1.73 -7.01 -7.93
C ASP A 19 1.19 -5.64 -7.56
N ILE A 20 0.03 -5.58 -6.95
CA ILE A 20 -0.55 -4.29 -6.54
C ILE A 20 0.28 -3.67 -5.41
N VAL A 21 0.71 -4.48 -4.46
CA VAL A 21 1.57 -3.98 -3.38
C VAL A 21 2.90 -3.49 -3.95
N VAL A 22 3.47 -4.25 -4.87
CA VAL A 22 4.74 -3.85 -5.51
C VAL A 22 4.55 -2.57 -6.29
N ALA A 23 3.46 -2.47 -7.07
CA ALA A 23 3.18 -1.27 -7.84
C ALA A 23 2.99 -0.06 -6.93
N ALA A 24 2.30 -0.25 -5.81
CA ALA A 24 2.10 0.82 -4.86
C ALA A 24 3.42 1.30 -4.28
N ARG A 25 4.27 0.36 -3.90
CA ARG A 25 5.58 0.70 -3.34
C ARG A 25 6.45 1.41 -4.37
N GLN A 26 6.43 0.94 -5.61
CA GLN A 26 7.18 1.59 -6.68
C GLN A 26 6.66 2.99 -6.96
N HIS A 27 5.36 3.17 -6.90
CA HIS A 27 4.76 4.47 -7.11
C HIS A 27 5.24 5.45 -6.03
N LEU A 28 5.29 4.99 -4.79
CA LEU A 28 5.79 5.81 -3.69
C LEU A 28 7.29 6.09 -3.84
N ALA A 29 8.04 5.13 -4.36
CA ALA A 29 9.47 5.32 -4.54
C ALA A 29 9.78 6.40 -5.56
N HIS A 30 8.85 6.69 -6.46
CA HIS A 30 9.00 7.76 -7.43
C HIS A 30 8.43 9.10 -6.94
N SER A 31 7.86 9.11 -5.76
CA SER A 31 7.30 10.33 -5.18
C SER A 31 8.36 11.03 -4.35
N ASP A 32 8.56 12.31 -4.61
CA ASP A 32 9.53 13.09 -3.85
C ASP A 32 9.21 13.10 -2.37
N LEU A 33 7.93 13.03 -2.03
CA LEU A 33 7.52 13.07 -0.63
C LEU A 33 7.76 11.76 0.11
N PHE A 34 7.74 10.63 -0.61
CA PHE A 34 7.71 9.33 0.05
C PHE A 34 8.92 8.46 -0.21
N ARG A 35 9.73 8.75 -1.23
CA ARG A 35 10.85 7.87 -1.55
C ARG A 35 11.84 7.72 -0.40
N GLY A 36 11.98 8.73 0.43
CA GLY A 36 12.84 8.66 1.61
C GLY A 36 12.13 8.13 2.84
N ARG A 37 10.84 7.81 2.73
CA ARG A 37 10.03 7.40 3.86
C ARG A 37 9.46 5.98 3.70
N LEU A 38 9.94 5.23 2.72
CA LEU A 38 9.38 3.90 2.46
C LEU A 38 9.52 2.97 3.66
N LYS A 39 10.56 3.15 4.45
CA LYS A 39 10.76 2.33 5.64
C LYS A 39 9.67 2.57 6.69
N LEU A 40 9.03 3.71 6.64
CA LEU A 40 8.00 4.08 7.60
C LEU A 40 6.61 3.60 7.20
N ILE A 41 6.49 3.06 5.99
CA ILE A 41 5.19 2.73 5.40
C ILE A 41 5.15 1.24 5.09
N GLN A 42 4.08 0.58 5.54
CA GLN A 42 3.83 -0.82 5.26
C GLN A 42 2.55 -0.95 4.46
N LEU A 43 2.59 -1.75 3.41
CA LEU A 43 1.48 -1.93 2.50
C LEU A 43 1.08 -3.40 2.49
N ASN A 44 -0.21 -3.66 2.66
CA ASN A 44 -0.75 -5.01 2.64
C ASN A 44 -2.07 -5.03 1.88
N ARG A 45 -2.41 -6.20 1.34
CA ARG A 45 -3.73 -6.43 0.76
C ARG A 45 -4.55 -7.25 1.71
N ALA A 46 -5.78 -6.82 1.94
CA ALA A 46 -6.70 -7.54 2.80
C ALA A 46 -8.11 -7.33 2.29
N ASP A 47 -8.80 -8.41 1.96
CA ASP A 47 -10.21 -8.38 1.56
C ASP A 47 -10.46 -7.41 0.41
N GLY A 48 -9.56 -7.38 -0.56
CA GLY A 48 -9.75 -6.55 -1.75
C GLY A 48 -9.38 -5.10 -1.58
N ARG A 49 -8.88 -4.70 -0.43
CA ARG A 49 -8.46 -3.33 -0.21
C ARG A 49 -6.98 -3.26 0.12
N LEU A 50 -6.42 -2.09 -0.11
CA LEU A 50 -5.03 -1.82 0.24
C LEU A 50 -4.99 -1.24 1.64
N VAL A 51 -4.32 -1.92 2.55
CA VAL A 51 -4.20 -1.47 3.94
C VAL A 51 -2.82 -0.85 4.12
N ILE A 52 -2.79 0.35 4.67
CA ILE A 52 -1.56 1.08 4.88
C ILE A 52 -1.33 1.25 6.36
N HIS A 53 -0.16 0.81 6.83
CA HIS A 53 0.28 1.03 8.20
C HIS A 53 1.56 1.83 8.18
N GLY A 54 1.86 2.47 9.27
CA GLY A 54 3.10 3.18 9.41
C GLY A 54 2.94 4.43 10.24
N ARG A 55 3.96 5.28 10.20
CA ARG A 55 4.00 6.52 10.97
C ARG A 55 4.52 7.63 10.09
N LEU A 56 3.79 8.72 10.06
CA LEU A 56 4.19 9.89 9.30
C LEU A 56 4.12 11.13 10.20
N PRO A 57 4.94 12.14 9.91
CA PRO A 57 5.01 13.30 10.80
C PRO A 57 3.88 14.31 10.64
N SER A 58 2.97 14.13 9.68
CA SER A 58 1.91 15.11 9.52
C SER A 58 0.67 14.49 8.87
N PHE A 59 -0.48 15.08 9.15
CA PHE A 59 -1.72 14.71 8.47
C PHE A 59 -1.65 14.96 6.98
N TYR A 60 -0.95 16.00 6.59
CA TYR A 60 -0.76 16.31 5.18
C TYR A 60 -0.16 15.11 4.45
N LEU A 61 0.92 14.56 5.00
CA LEU A 61 1.57 13.39 4.39
C LEU A 61 0.65 12.18 4.38
N LYS A 62 -0.13 11.99 5.43
CA LYS A 62 -1.07 10.88 5.47
C LYS A 62 -2.11 11.01 4.37
N GLN A 63 -2.64 12.21 4.16
CA GLN A 63 -3.61 12.46 3.11
C GLN A 63 -3.01 12.30 1.73
N VAL A 64 -1.83 12.86 1.51
CA VAL A 64 -1.17 12.77 0.22
C VAL A 64 -0.83 11.32 -0.10
N LEU A 65 -0.45 10.56 0.91
CA LEU A 65 -0.18 9.12 0.72
C LEU A 65 -1.41 8.41 0.17
N GLN A 66 -2.56 8.66 0.76
CA GLN A 66 -3.80 8.04 0.30
C GLN A 66 -4.13 8.46 -1.13
N THR A 67 -4.03 9.75 -1.41
CA THR A 67 -4.31 10.27 -2.75
C THR A 67 -3.34 9.67 -3.78
N THR A 68 -2.07 9.63 -3.45
CA THR A 68 -1.06 9.08 -4.34
C THR A 68 -1.33 7.62 -4.67
N LEU A 69 -1.70 6.83 -3.67
CA LEU A 69 -1.96 5.41 -3.90
C LEU A 69 -3.29 5.18 -4.61
N SER A 70 -4.25 6.08 -4.44
CA SER A 70 -5.54 5.93 -5.12
C SER A 70 -5.43 6.13 -6.62
N GLU A 71 -4.32 6.68 -7.10
CA GLU A 71 -4.10 6.87 -8.53
C GLU A 71 -3.70 5.58 -9.24
N ILE A 72 -3.41 4.53 -8.51
CA ILE A 72 -2.95 3.28 -9.10
C ILE A 72 -4.15 2.46 -9.57
N ASP A 73 -4.10 2.02 -10.82
CA ASP A 73 -5.14 1.16 -11.39
C ASP A 73 -5.21 -0.15 -10.60
N GLY A 74 -6.41 -0.62 -10.35
CA GLY A 74 -6.60 -1.85 -9.63
C GLY A 74 -6.82 -1.67 -8.14
N ILE A 75 -6.59 -0.46 -7.62
CA ILE A 75 -6.87 -0.15 -6.23
C ILE A 75 -8.22 0.53 -6.17
N THR A 76 -9.20 -0.15 -5.55
CA THR A 76 -10.55 0.39 -5.46
C THR A 76 -10.86 0.91 -4.06
N GLU A 77 -10.12 0.43 -3.07
CA GLU A 77 -10.41 0.79 -1.69
C GLU A 77 -9.11 0.85 -0.91
N ILE A 78 -8.95 1.89 -0.11
CA ILE A 78 -7.75 2.09 0.70
C ILE A 78 -8.17 2.23 2.16
N ASP A 79 -7.53 1.45 3.02
CA ASP A 79 -7.70 1.56 4.46
C ASP A 79 -6.41 2.18 5.01
N ASN A 80 -6.45 3.47 5.26
CA ASN A 80 -5.26 4.22 5.66
C ASN A 80 -5.17 4.26 7.19
N GLN A 81 -4.40 3.36 7.75
CA GLN A 81 -4.21 3.24 9.19
C GLN A 81 -2.88 3.82 9.65
N VAL A 82 -2.33 4.74 8.88
CA VAL A 82 -1.10 5.42 9.24
C VAL A 82 -1.33 6.29 10.46
N GLU A 83 -0.42 6.19 11.41
CA GLU A 83 -0.44 7.05 12.60
C GLU A 83 0.32 8.33 12.31
N VAL A 84 -0.25 9.45 12.71
CA VAL A 84 0.42 10.73 12.58
C VAL A 84 1.13 11.03 13.88
N MET A 85 2.44 11.19 13.78
CA MET A 85 3.26 11.50 14.94
C MET A 85 3.71 12.95 14.87
N TRP A 86 3.20 13.73 15.77
CA TRP A 86 3.55 15.14 15.82
C TRP A 86 4.92 15.30 16.47
N PRO A 87 5.88 15.88 15.79
CA PRO A 87 7.21 16.05 16.41
C PRO A 87 7.17 16.88 17.68
N ASN A 88 6.19 17.74 17.81
CA ASN A 88 6.09 18.66 18.94
C ASN A 88 4.94 18.34 19.87
N SER A 89 4.47 17.09 19.84
CA SER A 89 3.27 16.74 20.60
C SER A 89 3.54 16.51 22.09
N GLU A 90 4.74 16.46 22.48
CA GLU A 90 5.07 16.29 23.90
C GLU A 90 4.99 17.57 24.69
#